data_973f6809861addf8ded521488d088603
#
_entry.id   973f6809861addf8ded521488d088603
#
_cell.length_a   1.000
_cell.length_b   1.000
_cell.length_c   1.000
_cell.angle_alpha   90.00
_cell.angle_beta   90.00
_cell.angle_gamma   90.00
#
_symmetry.space_group_name_H-M   'P 1'
#
loop_
_entity.id
_entity.type
_entity.pdbx_description
1 polymer ?
#
loop_
_entity_poly.entity_id
_entity_poly.type
_entity_poly.pdbx_seq_one_letter_code
_entity_poly.pdbx_strand_id
1 'polypeptide(L)'
;DEMIVHVPMAVHPCVKNVLVIGGGDGGVARELSHYEEIEKIDVVEPDRVFVEVCKEFFPDNACGLADKRVSVYYEDGLKFLRLRHNEYDLIINDAIDPLGHNAGLFTKEFYGNCYRALKEDGIMVYQHGSPFYDEDEESCRVMHRKASHSFPISRVYQAHIPTCSSGYWLFGFASKKYHPLEHLNAKRWKERKIETWYYTTNLHKGAFMLPKYVEDMLEEEEGRKK
;
A
#
# COMPACT_ATOMS: atom_id res chain seq x y z
N ASP A 1 -4.72 0.04 8.49
CA ASP A 1 -5.15 0.95 7.41
C ASP A 1 -4.39 2.28 7.44
N GLU A 2 -4.27 2.98 8.60
CA GLU A 2 -3.65 4.31 8.68
C GLU A 2 -2.23 4.37 8.11
N MET A 3 -1.37 3.39 8.38
CA MET A 3 0.01 3.43 7.90
C MET A 3 0.12 3.23 6.39
N ILE A 4 -0.72 2.38 5.79
CA ILE A 4 -0.68 2.14 4.34
C ILE A 4 -1.26 3.33 3.55
N VAL A 5 -2.16 4.12 4.16
CA VAL A 5 -2.80 5.30 3.54
C VAL A 5 -2.04 6.59 3.85
N HIS A 6 -1.81 6.90 5.12
CA HIS A 6 -1.30 8.23 5.49
C HIS A 6 0.18 8.42 5.16
N VAL A 7 0.98 7.34 5.08
CA VAL A 7 2.38 7.46 4.67
C VAL A 7 2.50 8.03 3.25
N PRO A 8 1.92 7.45 2.19
CA PRO A 8 2.01 8.04 0.85
C PRO A 8 1.28 9.39 0.73
N MET A 9 0.14 9.57 1.42
CA MET A 9 -0.62 10.82 1.39
C MET A 9 0.11 12.01 2.03
N ALA A 10 0.98 11.77 3.00
CA ALA A 10 1.83 12.81 3.60
C ALA A 10 3.02 13.19 2.69
N VAL A 11 3.36 12.35 1.73
CA VAL A 11 4.49 12.52 0.80
C VAL A 11 4.05 13.12 -0.53
N HIS A 12 3.10 12.50 -1.21
CA HIS A 12 2.64 12.95 -2.52
C HIS A 12 1.95 14.32 -2.42
N PRO A 13 2.31 15.31 -3.27
CA PRO A 13 1.77 16.68 -3.14
C PRO A 13 0.27 16.79 -3.43
N CYS A 14 -0.25 15.97 -4.34
CA CYS A 14 -1.64 16.03 -4.77
C CYS A 14 -2.08 14.65 -5.30
N VAL A 15 -2.87 13.92 -4.53
CA VAL A 15 -3.45 12.63 -4.93
C VAL A 15 -4.91 12.84 -5.30
N LYS A 16 -5.28 12.55 -6.54
CA LYS A 16 -6.64 12.66 -7.06
C LYS A 16 -7.27 11.31 -7.36
N ASN A 17 -6.51 10.41 -7.98
CA ASN A 17 -6.98 9.10 -8.41
C ASN A 17 -6.23 8.01 -7.67
N VAL A 18 -6.95 7.17 -6.95
CA VAL A 18 -6.39 6.08 -6.17
C VAL A 18 -6.93 4.74 -6.67
N LEU A 19 -6.05 3.76 -6.77
CA LEU A 19 -6.41 2.36 -6.95
C LEU A 19 -6.07 1.59 -5.69
N VAL A 20 -7.04 0.85 -5.17
CA VAL A 20 -6.88 -0.11 -4.07
C VAL A 20 -7.09 -1.50 -4.63
N ILE A 21 -6.10 -2.38 -4.46
CA ILE A 21 -6.18 -3.79 -4.86
C ILE A 21 -6.26 -4.63 -3.59
N GLY A 22 -7.32 -5.42 -3.46
CA GLY A 22 -7.78 -5.94 -2.18
C GLY A 22 -8.54 -4.86 -1.41
N GLY A 23 -8.59 -4.96 -0.08
CA GLY A 23 -9.25 -3.95 0.77
C GLY A 23 -10.79 -3.98 0.68
N GLY A 24 -11.34 -5.15 0.34
CA GLY A 24 -12.79 -5.37 0.32
C GLY A 24 -13.47 -5.22 1.68
N ASP A 25 -12.70 -5.15 2.76
CA ASP A 25 -13.17 -4.82 4.11
C ASP A 25 -13.52 -3.32 4.28
N GLY A 26 -13.01 -2.46 3.38
CA GLY A 26 -13.31 -1.03 3.34
C GLY A 26 -12.43 -0.13 4.20
N GLY A 27 -11.52 -0.67 5.00
CA GLY A 27 -10.68 0.11 5.91
C GLY A 27 -9.75 1.11 5.18
N VAL A 28 -9.12 0.68 4.09
CA VAL A 28 -8.31 1.57 3.25
C VAL A 28 -9.17 2.67 2.61
N ALA A 29 -10.35 2.32 2.10
CA ALA A 29 -11.28 3.29 1.52
C ALA A 29 -11.77 4.32 2.56
N ARG A 30 -12.01 3.88 3.81
CA ARG A 30 -12.37 4.74 4.93
C ARG A 30 -11.28 5.78 5.19
N GLU A 31 -10.02 5.36 5.32
CA GLU A 31 -8.92 6.30 5.56
C GLU A 31 -8.71 7.26 4.38
N LEU A 32 -8.86 6.79 3.14
CA LEU A 32 -8.79 7.63 1.95
C LEU A 32 -9.93 8.66 1.90
N SER A 33 -11.11 8.35 2.43
CA SER A 33 -12.28 9.24 2.42
C SER A 33 -12.06 10.54 3.19
N HIS A 34 -11.11 10.59 4.13
CA HIS A 34 -10.72 11.80 4.87
C HIS A 34 -10.02 12.86 4.00
N TYR A 35 -9.62 12.51 2.79
CA TYR A 35 -8.89 13.42 1.89
C TYR A 35 -9.83 14.01 0.85
N GLU A 36 -10.19 15.28 1.02
CA GLU A 36 -11.15 15.99 0.14
C GLU A 36 -10.64 16.15 -1.29
N GLU A 37 -9.30 16.20 -1.48
CA GLU A 37 -8.67 16.34 -2.78
C GLU A 37 -8.75 15.09 -3.67
N ILE A 38 -9.11 13.93 -3.10
CA ILE A 38 -9.30 12.70 -3.87
C ILE A 38 -10.62 12.80 -4.66
N GLU A 39 -10.52 12.59 -5.96
CA GLU A 39 -11.65 12.67 -6.87
C GLU A 39 -12.24 11.27 -7.18
N LYS A 40 -11.37 10.23 -7.15
CA LYS A 40 -11.73 8.87 -7.54
C LYS A 40 -10.95 7.83 -6.73
N ILE A 41 -11.67 6.79 -6.26
CA ILE A 41 -11.10 5.62 -5.59
C ILE A 41 -11.68 4.37 -6.27
N ASP A 42 -10.85 3.64 -7.00
CA ASP A 42 -11.20 2.32 -7.52
C ASP A 42 -10.75 1.25 -6.53
N VAL A 43 -11.67 0.43 -6.05
CA VAL A 43 -11.39 -0.74 -5.19
C VAL A 43 -11.62 -1.99 -6.02
N VAL A 44 -10.59 -2.82 -6.17
CA VAL A 44 -10.63 -4.06 -6.95
C VAL A 44 -10.51 -5.24 -6.00
N GLU A 45 -11.61 -5.94 -5.77
CA GLU A 45 -11.71 -7.07 -4.86
C GLU A 45 -12.49 -8.21 -5.55
N PRO A 46 -11.86 -9.36 -5.83
CA PRO A 46 -12.53 -10.43 -6.55
C PRO A 46 -13.65 -11.11 -5.74
N ASP A 47 -13.54 -11.09 -4.41
CA ASP A 47 -14.51 -11.76 -3.55
C ASP A 47 -15.65 -10.84 -3.13
N ARG A 48 -16.74 -10.90 -3.93
CA ARG A 48 -17.97 -10.16 -3.61
C ARG A 48 -18.60 -10.57 -2.27
N VAL A 49 -18.52 -11.84 -1.92
CA VAL A 49 -19.11 -12.35 -0.67
C VAL A 49 -18.36 -11.74 0.52
N PHE A 50 -17.03 -11.67 0.45
CA PHE A 50 -16.21 -11.02 1.47
C PHE A 50 -16.66 -9.56 1.68
N VAL A 51 -16.81 -8.79 0.61
CA VAL A 51 -17.26 -7.38 0.70
C VAL A 51 -18.63 -7.26 1.37
N GLU A 52 -19.60 -8.10 0.99
CA GLU A 52 -20.94 -8.05 1.59
C GLU A 52 -20.93 -8.47 3.08
N VAL A 53 -20.14 -9.49 3.45
CA VAL A 53 -19.93 -9.89 4.85
C VAL A 53 -19.31 -8.74 5.67
N CYS A 54 -18.32 -8.06 5.12
CA CYS A 54 -17.70 -6.92 5.81
C CYS A 54 -18.70 -5.76 6.00
N LYS A 55 -19.55 -5.46 5.02
CA LYS A 55 -20.60 -4.44 5.17
C LYS A 55 -21.61 -4.80 6.25
N GLU A 56 -21.94 -6.08 6.39
CA GLU A 56 -22.92 -6.55 7.36
C GLU A 56 -22.36 -6.61 8.79
N PHE A 57 -21.16 -7.17 8.97
CA PHE A 57 -20.62 -7.48 10.27
C PHE A 57 -19.56 -6.49 10.78
N PHE A 58 -18.96 -5.69 9.87
CA PHE A 58 -17.93 -4.68 10.19
C PHE A 58 -18.28 -3.31 9.58
N PRO A 59 -19.50 -2.77 9.84
CA PRO A 59 -19.97 -1.56 9.16
C PRO A 59 -19.09 -0.34 9.41
N ASP A 60 -18.47 -0.22 10.59
CA ASP A 60 -17.57 0.88 10.93
C ASP A 60 -16.26 0.86 10.10
N ASN A 61 -15.85 -0.32 9.64
CA ASN A 61 -14.71 -0.46 8.74
C ASN A 61 -15.14 -0.27 7.28
N ALA A 62 -16.24 -0.93 6.91
CA ALA A 62 -16.74 -0.95 5.54
C ALA A 62 -17.45 0.34 5.10
N CYS A 63 -17.67 1.32 6.00
CA CYS A 63 -18.33 2.59 5.67
C CYS A 63 -17.63 3.35 4.54
N GLY A 64 -16.31 3.20 4.40
CA GLY A 64 -15.54 3.80 3.32
C GLY A 64 -16.00 3.38 1.92
N LEU A 65 -16.52 2.15 1.78
CA LEU A 65 -17.03 1.64 0.50
C LEU A 65 -18.32 2.34 0.03
N ALA A 66 -18.98 3.09 0.92
CA ALA A 66 -20.20 3.86 0.60
C ALA A 66 -19.90 5.30 0.17
N ASP A 67 -18.64 5.75 0.20
CA ASP A 67 -18.26 7.07 -0.29
C ASP A 67 -18.56 7.18 -1.79
N LYS A 68 -19.16 8.30 -2.20
CA LYS A 68 -19.56 8.56 -3.60
C LYS A 68 -18.41 8.51 -4.61
N ARG A 69 -17.19 8.65 -4.16
CA ARG A 69 -15.95 8.61 -4.97
C ARG A 69 -15.45 7.19 -5.18
N VAL A 70 -15.96 6.22 -4.41
CA VAL A 70 -15.54 4.82 -4.44
C VAL A 70 -16.33 4.04 -5.47
N SER A 71 -15.62 3.30 -6.31
CA SER A 71 -16.17 2.30 -7.23
C SER A 71 -15.55 0.94 -6.91
N VAL A 72 -16.40 -0.04 -6.59
CA VAL A 72 -15.95 -1.42 -6.31
C VAL A 72 -16.07 -2.28 -7.55
N TYR A 73 -14.96 -2.91 -7.96
CA TYR A 73 -14.86 -3.83 -9.09
C TYR A 73 -14.61 -5.25 -8.58
N TYR A 74 -15.52 -6.17 -8.91
CA TYR A 74 -15.43 -7.58 -8.52
C TYR A 74 -14.66 -8.36 -9.58
N GLU A 75 -13.36 -8.13 -9.67
CA GLU A 75 -12.48 -8.76 -10.65
C GLU A 75 -11.05 -8.95 -10.14
N ASP A 76 -10.26 -9.71 -10.89
CA ASP A 76 -8.86 -9.95 -10.59
C ASP A 76 -8.01 -8.68 -10.76
N GLY A 77 -7.25 -8.30 -9.73
CA GLY A 77 -6.44 -7.07 -9.70
C GLY A 77 -5.38 -7.00 -10.80
N LEU A 78 -4.75 -8.13 -11.16
CA LEU A 78 -3.77 -8.17 -12.24
C LEU A 78 -4.42 -7.94 -13.61
N LYS A 79 -5.60 -8.52 -13.83
CA LYS A 79 -6.38 -8.30 -15.07
C LYS A 79 -6.82 -6.85 -15.18
N PHE A 80 -7.32 -6.29 -14.09
CA PHE A 80 -7.72 -4.89 -14.04
C PHE A 80 -6.57 -3.94 -14.42
N LEU A 81 -5.39 -4.16 -13.85
CA LEU A 81 -4.20 -3.34 -14.11
C LEU A 81 -3.67 -3.41 -15.54
N ARG A 82 -3.82 -4.54 -16.23
CA ARG A 82 -3.32 -4.70 -17.61
C ARG A 82 -3.85 -3.65 -18.58
N LEU A 83 -5.03 -3.13 -18.32
CA LEU A 83 -5.73 -2.16 -19.16
C LEU A 83 -5.52 -0.70 -18.71
N ARG A 84 -4.72 -0.45 -17.67
CA ARG A 84 -4.55 0.89 -17.08
C ARG A 84 -3.19 1.47 -17.42
N HIS A 85 -3.18 2.74 -17.80
CA HIS A 85 -1.98 3.46 -18.18
C HIS A 85 -2.04 4.91 -17.73
N ASN A 86 -1.11 5.34 -16.88
CA ASN A 86 -0.99 6.74 -16.45
C ASN A 86 -2.29 7.35 -15.88
N GLU A 87 -2.99 6.56 -15.06
CA GLU A 87 -4.31 6.94 -14.52
C GLU A 87 -4.27 7.32 -13.04
N TYR A 88 -3.41 6.66 -12.24
CA TYR A 88 -3.43 6.77 -10.80
C TYR A 88 -2.25 7.55 -10.23
N ASP A 89 -2.53 8.37 -9.21
CA ASP A 89 -1.51 9.06 -8.42
C ASP A 89 -0.97 8.12 -7.32
N LEU A 90 -1.84 7.24 -6.82
CA LEU A 90 -1.53 6.30 -5.75
C LEU A 90 -2.14 4.92 -6.08
N ILE A 91 -1.35 3.88 -5.91
CA ILE A 91 -1.81 2.49 -5.90
C ILE A 91 -1.52 1.90 -4.52
N ILE A 92 -2.53 1.33 -3.88
CA ILE A 92 -2.40 0.59 -2.63
C ILE A 92 -2.72 -0.87 -2.90
N ASN A 93 -1.75 -1.75 -2.72
CA ASN A 93 -1.97 -3.20 -2.74
C ASN A 93 -2.11 -3.70 -1.29
N ASP A 94 -3.35 -3.94 -0.90
CA ASP A 94 -3.72 -4.40 0.45
C ASP A 94 -3.88 -5.93 0.54
N ALA A 95 -3.56 -6.65 -0.53
CA ALA A 95 -3.57 -8.12 -0.53
C ALA A 95 -2.40 -8.69 0.28
N ILE A 96 -2.66 -9.70 1.10
CA ILE A 96 -1.72 -10.21 2.11
C ILE A 96 -1.11 -11.57 1.73
N ASP A 97 -1.80 -12.39 0.92
CA ASP A 97 -1.39 -13.77 0.65
C ASP A 97 -0.60 -13.93 -0.67
N PRO A 98 0.75 -14.03 -0.60
CA PRO A 98 1.58 -14.21 -1.79
C PRO A 98 1.56 -15.64 -2.36
N LEU A 99 1.05 -16.62 -1.61
CA LEU A 99 1.10 -18.05 -1.99
C LEU A 99 -0.25 -18.59 -2.46
N GLY A 100 -1.37 -17.92 -2.14
CA GLY A 100 -2.73 -18.36 -2.45
C GLY A 100 -3.28 -17.78 -3.75
N HIS A 101 -4.56 -17.44 -3.73
CA HIS A 101 -5.28 -16.87 -4.87
C HIS A 101 -4.69 -15.53 -5.35
N ASN A 102 -3.97 -14.83 -4.46
CA ASN A 102 -3.35 -13.54 -4.72
C ASN A 102 -1.92 -13.65 -5.30
N ALA A 103 -1.38 -14.85 -5.54
CA ALA A 103 0.00 -15.04 -6.02
C ALA A 103 0.34 -14.20 -7.27
N GLY A 104 -0.63 -13.94 -8.13
CA GLY A 104 -0.50 -13.05 -9.29
C GLY A 104 -0.12 -11.61 -8.95
N LEU A 105 -0.54 -11.11 -7.78
CA LEU A 105 -0.29 -9.75 -7.30
C LEU A 105 1.13 -9.54 -6.72
N PHE A 106 1.96 -10.59 -6.75
CA PHE A 106 3.35 -10.55 -6.26
C PHE A 106 4.36 -10.89 -7.36
N THR A 107 3.92 -10.87 -8.62
CA THR A 107 4.76 -11.17 -9.78
C THR A 107 5.50 -9.92 -10.31
N LYS A 108 6.60 -10.13 -11.05
CA LYS A 108 7.28 -9.03 -11.75
C LYS A 108 6.34 -8.32 -12.74
N GLU A 109 5.43 -9.06 -13.36
CA GLU A 109 4.40 -8.50 -14.25
C GLU A 109 3.50 -7.52 -13.48
N PHE A 110 3.08 -7.88 -12.28
CA PHE A 110 2.23 -7.02 -11.45
C PHE A 110 2.90 -5.67 -11.13
N TYR A 111 4.15 -5.68 -10.63
CA TYR A 111 4.88 -4.43 -10.34
C TYR A 111 5.10 -3.58 -11.60
N GLY A 112 5.38 -4.22 -12.73
CA GLY A 112 5.47 -3.54 -14.03
C GLY A 112 4.14 -2.93 -14.49
N ASN A 113 3.01 -3.61 -14.24
CA ASN A 113 1.68 -3.07 -14.55
C ASN A 113 1.32 -1.92 -13.61
N CYS A 114 1.63 -2.02 -12.31
CA CYS A 114 1.47 -0.91 -11.35
C CYS A 114 2.28 0.31 -11.80
N TYR A 115 3.54 0.09 -12.21
CA TYR A 115 4.36 1.18 -12.73
C TYR A 115 3.72 1.86 -13.93
N ARG A 116 3.17 1.10 -14.89
CA ARG A 116 2.51 1.67 -16.08
C ARG A 116 1.20 2.39 -15.76
N ALA A 117 0.42 1.84 -14.82
CA ALA A 117 -0.85 2.41 -14.39
C ALA A 117 -0.69 3.71 -13.60
N LEU A 118 0.43 3.87 -12.90
CA LEU A 118 0.77 5.08 -12.18
C LEU A 118 1.16 6.22 -13.12
N LYS A 119 0.76 7.45 -12.78
CA LYS A 119 1.24 8.70 -13.39
C LYS A 119 2.75 8.86 -13.19
N GLU A 120 3.35 9.89 -13.84
CA GLU A 120 4.80 10.10 -13.86
C GLU A 120 5.43 10.31 -12.48
N ASP A 121 4.66 10.76 -11.50
CA ASP A 121 5.09 11.00 -10.14
C ASP A 121 4.37 10.11 -9.10
N GLY A 122 3.70 9.05 -9.58
CA GLY A 122 2.86 8.18 -8.76
C GLY A 122 3.65 7.34 -7.75
N ILE A 123 2.92 6.96 -6.71
CA ILE A 123 3.41 6.13 -5.59
C ILE A 123 2.61 4.83 -5.54
N MET A 124 3.30 3.73 -5.25
CA MET A 124 2.70 2.45 -4.87
C MET A 124 3.08 2.11 -3.44
N VAL A 125 2.10 1.71 -2.63
CA VAL A 125 2.32 1.11 -1.31
C VAL A 125 1.68 -0.27 -1.26
N TYR A 126 2.32 -1.20 -0.57
CA TYR A 126 1.86 -2.59 -0.54
C TYR A 126 2.17 -3.27 0.79
N GLN A 127 1.37 -4.25 1.15
CA GLN A 127 1.64 -5.17 2.24
C GLN A 127 2.94 -5.92 1.94
N HIS A 128 3.88 -5.94 2.87
CA HIS A 128 5.18 -6.58 2.69
C HIS A 128 5.33 -7.84 3.54
N GLY A 129 4.59 -7.95 4.63
CA GLY A 129 4.58 -9.12 5.50
C GLY A 129 5.43 -8.96 6.76
N SER A 130 5.67 -10.07 7.43
CA SER A 130 6.49 -10.15 8.63
C SER A 130 7.87 -10.74 8.30
N PRO A 131 8.99 -10.19 8.82
CA PRO A 131 10.33 -10.75 8.57
C PRO A 131 10.75 -11.83 9.58
N PHE A 132 9.82 -12.36 10.41
CA PHE A 132 10.17 -13.25 11.52
C PHE A 132 10.11 -14.75 11.20
N TYR A 133 9.30 -15.14 10.21
CA TYR A 133 9.13 -16.54 9.85
C TYR A 133 9.79 -16.78 8.50
N ASP A 134 10.49 -17.91 8.34
CA ASP A 134 11.32 -18.19 7.15
C ASP A 134 10.58 -18.02 5.82
N GLU A 135 9.33 -18.48 5.73
CA GLU A 135 8.52 -18.35 4.51
C GLU A 135 8.10 -16.90 4.24
N ASP A 136 7.76 -16.17 5.30
CA ASP A 136 7.38 -14.75 5.22
C ASP A 136 8.61 -13.89 4.89
N GLU A 137 9.78 -14.21 5.50
CA GLU A 137 11.04 -13.51 5.22
C GLU A 137 11.43 -13.64 3.74
N GLU A 138 11.38 -14.86 3.17
CA GLU A 138 11.70 -15.07 1.76
C GLU A 138 10.69 -14.31 0.86
N SER A 139 9.41 -14.29 1.24
CA SER A 139 8.40 -13.49 0.54
C SER A 139 8.73 -12.00 0.57
N CYS A 140 9.14 -11.46 1.72
CA CYS A 140 9.60 -10.09 1.88
C CYS A 140 10.80 -9.77 0.97
N ARG A 141 11.80 -10.64 0.93
CA ARG A 141 12.99 -10.52 0.06
C ARG A 141 12.59 -10.44 -1.42
N VAL A 142 11.76 -11.39 -1.85
CA VAL A 142 11.30 -11.48 -3.24
C VAL A 142 10.48 -10.25 -3.65
N MET A 143 9.59 -9.78 -2.80
CA MET A 143 8.78 -8.59 -3.06
C MET A 143 9.65 -7.33 -3.16
N HIS A 144 10.58 -7.12 -2.22
CA HIS A 144 11.50 -5.99 -2.24
C HIS A 144 12.32 -5.97 -3.53
N ARG A 145 12.90 -7.10 -3.92
CA ARG A 145 13.67 -7.24 -5.16
C ARG A 145 12.86 -6.86 -6.39
N LYS A 146 11.61 -7.34 -6.50
CA LYS A 146 10.73 -7.04 -7.63
C LYS A 146 10.36 -5.55 -7.69
N ALA A 147 9.99 -4.95 -6.56
CA ALA A 147 9.68 -3.54 -6.47
C ALA A 147 10.89 -2.66 -6.83
N SER A 148 12.05 -2.96 -6.27
CA SER A 148 13.29 -2.21 -6.50
C SER A 148 13.86 -2.34 -7.91
N HIS A 149 13.46 -3.38 -8.67
CA HIS A 149 13.74 -3.46 -10.11
C HIS A 149 12.76 -2.66 -10.97
N SER A 150 11.55 -2.44 -10.48
CA SER A 150 10.50 -1.79 -11.25
C SER A 150 10.43 -0.29 -10.99
N PHE A 151 10.83 0.17 -9.80
CA PHE A 151 10.73 1.56 -9.38
C PHE A 151 12.10 2.16 -9.04
N PRO A 152 12.33 3.45 -9.37
CA PRO A 152 13.60 4.13 -9.05
C PRO A 152 13.78 4.36 -7.54
N ILE A 153 12.69 4.46 -6.80
CA ILE A 153 12.70 4.59 -5.34
C ILE A 153 11.90 3.43 -4.77
N SER A 154 12.55 2.58 -3.96
CA SER A 154 11.92 1.52 -3.20
C SER A 154 12.42 1.59 -1.77
N ARG A 155 11.50 1.62 -0.81
CA ARG A 155 11.78 1.66 0.62
C ARG A 155 10.80 0.75 1.36
N VAL A 156 11.20 0.34 2.55
CA VAL A 156 10.36 -0.46 3.43
C VAL A 156 10.17 0.29 4.73
N TYR A 157 9.00 0.21 5.32
CA TYR A 157 8.70 0.78 6.62
C TYR A 157 7.89 -0.19 7.47
N GLN A 158 7.98 -0.02 8.77
CA GLN A 158 7.43 -0.93 9.76
C GLN A 158 6.21 -0.36 10.48
N ALA A 159 5.36 -1.26 10.95
CA ALA A 159 4.29 -0.95 11.89
C ALA A 159 4.08 -2.10 12.87
N HIS A 160 3.53 -1.78 14.04
CA HIS A 160 3.09 -2.79 14.99
C HIS A 160 1.59 -3.06 14.79
N ILE A 161 1.25 -4.27 14.39
CA ILE A 161 -0.12 -4.71 14.12
C ILE A 161 -0.41 -5.93 14.99
N PRO A 162 -1.04 -5.74 16.16
CA PRO A 162 -1.24 -6.83 17.13
C PRO A 162 -2.03 -8.03 16.61
N THR A 163 -2.82 -7.85 15.57
CA THR A 163 -3.59 -8.92 14.91
C THR A 163 -2.76 -9.79 13.96
N CYS A 164 -1.56 -9.36 13.59
CA CYS A 164 -0.61 -10.15 12.82
C CYS A 164 0.19 -11.08 13.74
N SER A 165 0.58 -12.25 13.26
CA SER A 165 1.18 -13.34 14.04
C SER A 165 2.36 -12.91 14.92
N SER A 166 3.24 -12.05 14.40
CA SER A 166 4.41 -11.52 15.13
C SER A 166 4.16 -10.18 15.82
N GLY A 167 3.04 -9.52 15.52
CA GLY A 167 2.81 -8.13 15.89
C GLY A 167 3.70 -7.12 15.16
N TYR A 168 4.68 -7.57 14.39
CA TYR A 168 5.62 -6.75 13.63
C TYR A 168 5.39 -6.93 12.13
N TRP A 169 5.07 -5.85 11.44
CA TRP A 169 4.65 -5.87 10.05
C TRP A 169 5.42 -4.86 9.21
N LEU A 170 5.73 -5.24 7.98
CA LEU A 170 6.39 -4.40 7.02
C LEU A 170 5.43 -3.99 5.90
N PHE A 171 5.64 -2.78 5.41
CA PHE A 171 5.03 -2.24 4.22
C PHE A 171 6.10 -1.81 3.23
N GLY A 172 5.85 -2.03 1.94
CA GLY A 172 6.68 -1.51 0.87
C GLY A 172 6.18 -0.15 0.36
N PHE A 173 7.11 0.73 0.07
CA PHE A 173 6.88 2.04 -0.56
C PHE A 173 7.71 2.12 -1.83
N ALA A 174 7.05 2.16 -2.98
CA ALA A 174 7.69 2.26 -4.29
C ALA A 174 7.21 3.53 -4.99
N SER A 175 8.11 4.34 -5.50
CA SER A 175 7.77 5.65 -6.06
C SER A 175 8.56 5.93 -7.33
N LYS A 176 7.93 6.64 -8.26
CA LYS A 176 8.59 7.14 -9.47
C LYS A 176 9.41 8.39 -9.19
N LYS A 177 9.06 9.17 -8.15
CA LYS A 177 9.65 10.49 -7.91
C LYS A 177 9.91 10.85 -6.46
N TYR A 178 8.98 10.55 -5.56
CA TYR A 178 9.02 11.06 -4.20
C TYR A 178 9.69 10.09 -3.23
N HIS A 179 10.73 10.54 -2.53
CA HIS A 179 11.33 9.81 -1.44
C HIS A 179 10.50 9.98 -0.16
N PRO A 180 10.18 8.90 0.59
CA PRO A 180 9.20 8.97 1.68
C PRO A 180 9.62 9.89 2.85
N LEU A 181 10.91 10.06 3.11
CA LEU A 181 11.40 10.93 4.17
C LEU A 181 11.71 12.35 3.68
N GLU A 182 12.37 12.49 2.52
CA GLU A 182 12.79 13.79 2.00
C GLU A 182 11.60 14.66 1.55
N HIS A 183 10.55 14.02 1.02
CA HIS A 183 9.36 14.70 0.53
C HIS A 183 8.18 14.68 1.53
N LEU A 184 8.41 14.17 2.76
CA LEU A 184 7.41 14.24 3.81
C LEU A 184 7.04 15.70 4.12
N ASN A 185 5.79 16.07 3.86
CA ASN A 185 5.27 17.37 4.20
C ASN A 185 4.40 17.32 5.47
N ALA A 186 5.08 17.26 6.62
CA ALA A 186 4.43 17.17 7.93
C ALA A 186 3.51 18.37 8.24
N LYS A 187 3.83 19.57 7.69
CA LYS A 187 2.99 20.76 7.87
C LYS A 187 1.67 20.59 7.13
N ARG A 188 1.73 20.31 5.84
CA ARG A 188 0.54 20.08 4.99
C ARG A 188 -0.35 18.98 5.58
N TRP A 189 0.24 17.87 6.05
CA TRP A 189 -0.53 16.76 6.63
C TRP A 189 -1.27 17.22 7.89
N LYS A 190 -0.60 17.93 8.81
CA LYS A 190 -1.21 18.45 10.05
C LYS A 190 -2.33 19.47 9.77
N GLU A 191 -2.21 20.26 8.71
CA GLU A 191 -3.23 21.25 8.32
C GLU A 191 -4.57 20.60 7.91
N ARG A 192 -4.56 19.33 7.48
CA ARG A 192 -5.78 18.56 7.18
C ARG A 192 -6.61 18.22 8.42
N LYS A 193 -6.00 18.21 9.60
CA LYS A 193 -6.66 17.91 10.88
C LYS A 193 -7.39 16.57 10.91
N ILE A 194 -6.86 15.57 10.18
CA ILE A 194 -7.37 14.21 10.19
C ILE A 194 -7.10 13.62 11.57
N GLU A 195 -8.12 13.09 12.20
CA GLU A 195 -8.00 12.35 13.45
C GLU A 195 -7.46 10.95 13.17
N THR A 196 -6.41 10.55 13.88
CA THR A 196 -5.75 9.26 13.72
C THR A 196 -5.48 8.64 15.09
N TRP A 197 -5.53 7.31 15.15
CA TRP A 197 -5.21 6.54 16.35
C TRP A 197 -3.76 6.10 16.38
N TYR A 198 -3.18 5.85 15.22
CA TYR A 198 -1.86 5.23 15.10
C TYR A 198 -0.86 6.15 14.41
N TYR A 199 -1.24 6.72 13.26
CA TYR A 199 -0.33 7.49 12.44
C TYR A 199 -0.04 8.88 13.03
N THR A 200 1.23 9.25 13.04
CA THR A 200 1.71 10.63 13.23
C THR A 200 2.87 10.89 12.27
N THR A 201 3.15 12.15 11.96
CA THR A 201 4.31 12.50 11.13
C THR A 201 5.66 12.21 11.82
N ASN A 202 5.68 12.03 13.13
CA ASN A 202 6.88 11.58 13.86
C ASN A 202 7.02 10.05 13.74
N LEU A 203 5.92 9.32 13.91
CA LEU A 203 5.90 7.86 13.68
C LEU A 203 6.29 7.54 12.24
N HIS A 204 5.81 8.31 11.25
CA HIS A 204 6.20 8.18 9.85
C HIS A 204 7.73 8.12 9.69
N LYS A 205 8.45 9.07 10.30
CA LYS A 205 9.92 9.09 10.23
C LYS A 205 10.54 7.87 10.91
N GLY A 206 10.06 7.53 12.11
CA GLY A 206 10.55 6.40 12.88
C GLY A 206 10.25 5.05 12.21
N ALA A 207 9.15 4.95 11.48
CA ALA A 207 8.76 3.72 10.78
C ALA A 207 9.77 3.27 9.70
N PHE A 208 10.53 4.19 9.12
CA PHE A 208 11.60 3.88 8.16
C PHE A 208 12.96 3.58 8.82
N MET A 209 13.07 3.66 10.15
CA MET A 209 14.28 3.25 10.90
C MET A 209 14.10 1.78 11.26
N LEU A 210 14.63 0.90 10.43
CA LEU A 210 14.43 -0.54 10.54
C LEU A 210 15.45 -1.19 11.48
N PRO A 211 15.12 -2.31 12.13
CA PRO A 211 16.11 -3.13 12.82
C PRO A 211 17.21 -3.62 11.87
N LYS A 212 18.43 -3.75 12.38
CA LYS A 212 19.61 -4.15 11.59
C LYS A 212 19.40 -5.41 10.76
N TYR A 213 18.75 -6.43 11.31
CA TYR A 213 18.52 -7.68 10.57
C TYR A 213 17.57 -7.50 9.37
N VAL A 214 16.63 -6.56 9.46
CA VAL A 214 15.75 -6.22 8.33
C VAL A 214 16.53 -5.42 7.28
N GLU A 215 17.35 -4.47 7.69
CA GLU A 215 18.22 -3.73 6.79
C GLU A 215 19.14 -4.69 6.02
N ASP A 216 19.79 -5.63 6.72
CA ASP A 216 20.67 -6.63 6.10
C ASP A 216 19.91 -7.49 5.08
N MET A 217 18.70 -7.93 5.45
CA MET A 217 17.82 -8.69 4.55
C MET A 217 17.54 -7.93 3.24
N LEU A 218 17.27 -6.64 3.31
CA LEU A 218 16.95 -5.81 2.15
C LEU A 218 18.19 -5.46 1.32
N GLU A 219 19.34 -5.17 1.97
CA GLU A 219 20.62 -4.86 1.31
C GLU A 219 21.17 -6.05 0.51
N GLU A 220 21.04 -7.28 1.02
CA GLU A 220 21.43 -8.50 0.30
C GLU A 220 20.69 -8.62 -1.04
N GLU A 221 19.44 -8.24 -1.10
CA GLU A 221 18.64 -8.27 -2.33
C GLU A 221 19.00 -7.14 -3.29
N GLU A 222 19.40 -5.97 -2.79
CA GLU A 222 19.91 -4.88 -3.62
C GLU A 222 21.32 -5.19 -4.17
N GLY A 223 22.16 -5.87 -3.40
CA GLY A 223 23.49 -6.31 -3.83
C GLY A 223 23.48 -7.35 -4.96
N ARG A 224 22.45 -8.17 -5.06
CA ARG A 224 22.26 -9.13 -6.14
C ARG A 224 21.93 -8.49 -7.50
N LYS A 225 21.82 -7.16 -7.57
CA LYS A 225 21.62 -6.39 -8.84
C LYS A 225 22.88 -6.23 -9.68
N LYS A 226 24.05 -6.61 -9.15
CA LYS A 226 25.33 -6.56 -9.86
C LYS A 226 25.65 -7.93 -10.44
#